data_a1de86ce8d16666a80cde4b073e10326
#
_entry.id   a1de86ce8d16666a80cde4b073e10326
#
_cell.length_a   1.000
_cell.length_b   1.000
_cell.length_c   1.000
_cell.angle_alpha   90.00
_cell.angle_beta   90.00
_cell.angle_gamma   90.00
#
_symmetry.space_group_name_H-M   'P 1'
#
loop_
_entity.id
_entity.type
_entity.pdbx_description
1 polymer ?
#
loop_
_entity_poly.entity_id
_entity_poly.type
_entity_poly.pdbx_seq_one_letter_code
_entity_poly.pdbx_strand_id
1 'polypeptide(L)'
;MHNGDTWGIPGGARDSHESPVEAAIREGHEEIGIFEKDLTPGEIFTDDHGVWAYHTVIAKAHPELVAHEANDESKEVAWVAFDQVENKNLHPSFANTWPELLTKLKSL
;
A
#
# COMPACT_ATOMS: atom_id res chain seq x y z
N MET A 1 3.53 -2.02 -6.51
CA MET A 1 4.63 -2.95 -6.19
C MET A 1 4.33 -4.30 -6.80
N HIS A 2 5.28 -4.90 -7.47
CA HIS A 2 5.14 -6.21 -8.10
C HIS A 2 5.80 -7.27 -7.21
N ASN A 3 5.07 -8.33 -6.92
CA ASN A 3 5.54 -9.43 -6.08
C ASN A 3 5.12 -10.75 -6.73
N GLY A 4 6.10 -11.50 -7.26
CA GLY A 4 5.82 -12.67 -8.09
C GLY A 4 5.14 -12.25 -9.39
N ASP A 5 3.99 -12.87 -9.70
CA ASP A 5 3.25 -12.60 -10.94
C ASP A 5 2.18 -11.52 -10.78
N THR A 6 2.00 -10.98 -9.57
CA THR A 6 0.92 -10.03 -9.30
C THR A 6 1.43 -8.71 -8.73
N TRP A 7 0.60 -7.68 -8.88
CA TRP A 7 0.86 -6.35 -8.33
C TRP A 7 -0.01 -6.10 -7.11
N GLY A 8 0.55 -5.38 -6.15
CA GLY A 8 -0.16 -4.94 -4.96
C GLY A 8 0.53 -3.73 -4.36
N ILE A 9 0.07 -3.32 -3.19
CA ILE A 9 0.68 -2.25 -2.40
C ILE A 9 1.57 -2.87 -1.32
N PRO A 10 2.57 -2.12 -0.81
CA PRO A 10 3.40 -2.62 0.29
C PRO A 10 2.54 -2.91 1.52
N GLY A 11 2.85 -3.99 2.21
CA GLY A 11 2.14 -4.33 3.43
C GLY A 11 2.54 -5.68 3.98
N GLY A 12 2.02 -5.97 5.15
CA GLY A 12 2.25 -7.22 5.85
C GLY A 12 1.49 -7.24 7.16
N ALA A 13 1.77 -8.25 7.99
CA ALA A 13 1.12 -8.38 9.28
C ALA A 13 1.56 -7.25 10.23
N ARG A 14 0.59 -6.68 10.92
CA ARG A 14 0.84 -5.68 11.95
C ARG A 14 1.28 -6.39 13.23
N ASP A 15 2.33 -5.88 13.87
CA ASP A 15 2.73 -6.33 15.20
C ASP A 15 1.69 -5.89 16.23
N SER A 16 1.55 -6.66 17.32
CA SER A 16 0.45 -6.48 18.29
C SER A 16 0.39 -5.10 18.93
N HIS A 17 1.51 -4.40 18.98
CA HIS A 17 1.61 -3.07 19.62
C HIS A 17 1.73 -1.93 18.61
N GLU A 18 1.66 -2.23 17.31
CA GLU A 18 1.73 -1.20 16.26
C GLU A 18 0.35 -0.68 15.89
N SER A 19 0.25 0.63 15.63
CA SER A 19 -0.92 1.18 14.94
C SER A 19 -0.87 0.80 13.46
N PRO A 20 -2.01 0.90 12.73
CA PRO A 20 -2.00 0.68 11.29
C PRO A 20 -1.01 1.58 10.54
N VAL A 21 -0.87 2.84 10.96
CA VAL A 21 0.07 3.79 10.33
C VAL A 21 1.52 3.35 10.56
N GLU A 22 1.85 2.97 11.80
CA GLU A 22 3.20 2.50 12.13
C GLU A 22 3.57 1.26 11.33
N ALA A 23 2.64 0.29 11.23
CA ALA A 23 2.86 -0.92 10.46
C ALA A 23 3.05 -0.62 8.98
N ALA A 24 2.24 0.27 8.40
CA ALA A 24 2.33 0.64 6.99
C ALA A 24 3.68 1.31 6.68
N ILE A 25 4.15 2.19 7.54
CA ILE A 25 5.45 2.85 7.37
C ILE A 25 6.59 1.84 7.46
N ARG A 26 6.54 0.95 8.46
CA ARG A 26 7.56 -0.09 8.61
C ARG A 26 7.64 -0.99 7.39
N GLU A 27 6.49 -1.51 6.94
CA GLU A 27 6.44 -2.38 5.77
C GLU A 27 6.88 -1.66 4.50
N GLY A 28 6.47 -0.39 4.33
CA GLY A 28 6.91 0.42 3.20
C GLY A 28 8.42 0.63 3.19
N HIS A 29 9.02 0.85 4.35
CA HIS A 29 10.48 0.97 4.45
C HIS A 29 11.18 -0.33 4.08
N GLU A 30 10.70 -1.45 4.63
CA GLU A 30 11.31 -2.76 4.38
C GLU A 30 11.20 -3.21 2.93
N GLU A 31 10.07 -2.95 2.29
CA GLU A 31 9.77 -3.48 0.96
C GLU A 31 10.17 -2.53 -0.18
N ILE A 32 9.97 -1.23 -0.03
CA ILE A 32 10.18 -0.26 -1.11
C ILE A 32 11.03 0.94 -0.71
N GLY A 33 11.67 0.90 0.46
CA GLY A 33 12.66 1.88 0.85
C GLY A 33 12.16 3.28 1.18
N ILE A 34 10.88 3.45 1.47
CA ILE A 34 10.34 4.75 1.86
C ILE A 34 10.55 5.03 3.34
N PHE A 35 10.60 6.31 3.71
CA PHE A 35 10.77 6.75 5.08
C PHE A 35 9.55 7.54 5.53
N GLU A 36 9.32 7.55 6.85
CA GLU A 36 8.22 8.30 7.44
C GLU A 36 8.21 9.77 7.02
N LYS A 37 9.37 10.40 6.94
CA LYS A 37 9.52 11.80 6.53
C LYS A 37 9.06 12.09 5.10
N ASP A 38 8.96 11.06 4.26
CA ASP A 38 8.58 11.19 2.86
C ASP A 38 7.07 11.18 2.66
N LEU A 39 6.31 10.97 3.74
CA LEU A 39 4.86 10.78 3.67
C LEU A 39 4.13 11.67 4.67
N THR A 40 2.92 12.07 4.29
CA THR A 40 1.96 12.64 5.23
C THR A 40 0.76 11.69 5.29
N PRO A 41 0.63 10.88 6.37
CA PRO A 41 -0.49 9.96 6.51
C PRO A 41 -1.82 10.70 6.54
N GLY A 42 -2.82 10.14 5.89
CA GLY A 42 -4.18 10.66 5.85
C GLY A 42 -5.16 9.64 6.42
N GLU A 43 -6.22 9.39 5.68
CA GLU A 43 -7.27 8.48 6.11
C GLU A 43 -6.85 7.02 6.03
N ILE A 44 -7.48 6.19 6.86
CA ILE A 44 -7.30 4.73 6.84
C ILE A 44 -8.56 4.11 6.25
N PHE A 45 -8.37 3.31 5.21
CA PHE A 45 -9.43 2.49 4.63
C PHE A 45 -9.36 1.11 5.29
N THR A 46 -10.46 0.68 5.91
CA THR A 46 -10.52 -0.61 6.59
C THR A 46 -11.43 -1.57 5.83
N ASP A 47 -10.88 -2.73 5.48
CA ASP A 47 -11.61 -3.82 4.87
C ASP A 47 -11.76 -4.92 5.94
N ASP A 48 -12.94 -4.95 6.58
CA ASP A 48 -13.21 -5.80 7.74
C ASP A 48 -13.86 -7.11 7.29
N HIS A 49 -13.21 -8.23 7.58
CA HIS A 49 -13.69 -9.58 7.25
C HIS A 49 -14.12 -10.37 8.48
N GLY A 50 -14.45 -9.68 9.57
CA GLY A 50 -14.91 -10.30 10.81
C GLY A 50 -13.77 -10.71 11.72
N VAL A 51 -13.18 -11.90 11.48
CA VAL A 51 -12.08 -12.41 12.32
C VAL A 51 -10.77 -11.70 12.07
N TRP A 52 -10.63 -10.99 10.95
CA TRP A 52 -9.46 -10.20 10.60
C TRP A 52 -9.87 -9.01 9.74
N ALA A 53 -9.02 -8.01 9.71
CA ALA A 53 -9.25 -6.82 8.91
C ALA A 53 -7.94 -6.34 8.28
N TYR A 54 -8.04 -5.78 7.07
CA TYR A 54 -6.94 -5.08 6.43
C TYR A 54 -7.14 -3.58 6.58
N HIS A 55 -6.08 -2.89 6.96
CA HIS A 55 -6.07 -1.44 7.06
C HIS A 55 -5.13 -0.89 5.98
N THR A 56 -5.68 -0.11 5.07
CA THR A 56 -4.88 0.57 4.05
C THR A 56 -4.74 2.03 4.44
N VAL A 57 -3.51 2.46 4.65
CA VAL A 57 -3.20 3.84 5.00
C VAL A 57 -3.03 4.64 3.72
N ILE A 58 -3.86 5.66 3.55
CA ILE A 58 -3.75 6.60 2.45
C ILE A 58 -2.81 7.70 2.91
N ALA A 59 -1.74 7.94 2.16
CA ALA A 59 -0.76 8.94 2.52
C ALA A 59 -0.40 9.78 1.30
N LYS A 60 -0.14 11.07 1.55
CA LYS A 60 0.38 11.96 0.53
C LYS A 60 1.89 11.80 0.47
N ALA A 61 2.41 11.49 -0.73
CA ALA A 61 3.84 11.38 -0.95
C ALA A 61 4.45 12.77 -1.18
N HIS A 62 5.59 13.03 -0.54
CA HIS A 62 6.33 14.26 -0.78
C HIS A 62 7.11 14.14 -2.11
N PRO A 63 7.38 15.27 -2.80
CA PRO A 63 8.05 15.22 -4.11
C PRO A 63 9.42 14.54 -4.13
N GLU A 64 10.12 14.52 -3.00
CA GLU A 64 11.45 13.93 -2.89
C GLU A 64 11.42 12.42 -2.62
N LEU A 65 10.24 11.84 -2.41
CA LEU A 65 10.13 10.41 -2.13
C LEU A 65 10.64 9.59 -3.32
N VAL A 66 11.53 8.65 -3.03
CA VAL A 66 12.03 7.68 -4.00
C VAL A 66 11.70 6.28 -3.49
N ALA A 67 10.87 5.56 -4.23
CA ALA A 67 10.53 4.19 -3.94
C ALA A 67 11.33 3.25 -4.84
N HIS A 68 11.81 2.15 -4.29
CA HIS A 68 12.61 1.17 -5.03
C HIS A 68 12.47 -0.21 -4.38
N GLU A 69 12.94 -1.25 -5.06
CA GLU A 69 12.96 -2.60 -4.51
C GLU A 69 13.98 -2.66 -3.37
N ALA A 70 13.50 -2.77 -2.14
CA ALA A 70 14.35 -2.74 -0.95
C ALA A 70 14.63 -4.11 -0.34
N ASN A 71 13.87 -5.13 -0.75
CA ASN A 71 14.11 -6.51 -0.32
C ASN A 71 13.75 -7.49 -1.44
N ASP A 72 14.00 -8.80 -1.19
CA ASP A 72 13.81 -9.84 -2.20
C ASP A 72 12.33 -10.13 -2.51
N GLU A 73 11.41 -9.66 -1.68
CA GLU A 73 9.97 -9.84 -1.90
C GLU A 73 9.43 -8.92 -2.98
N SER A 74 10.07 -7.78 -3.20
CA SER A 74 9.65 -6.79 -4.20
C SER A 74 10.42 -7.02 -5.50
N LYS A 75 9.71 -7.46 -6.54
CA LYS A 75 10.31 -7.71 -7.86
C LYS A 75 10.44 -6.45 -8.69
N GLU A 76 9.48 -5.56 -8.56
CA GLU A 76 9.43 -4.31 -9.31
C GLU A 76 8.57 -3.31 -8.56
N VAL A 77 8.95 -2.04 -8.58
CA VAL A 77 8.20 -0.93 -7.97
C VAL A 77 7.91 0.10 -9.04
N ALA A 78 6.66 0.56 -9.10
CA ALA A 78 6.26 1.56 -10.08
C ALA A 78 5.21 2.50 -9.50
N TRP A 79 5.25 3.75 -9.95
CA TRP A 79 4.16 4.69 -9.74
C TRP A 79 3.11 4.44 -10.80
N VAL A 80 1.85 4.26 -10.38
CA VAL A 80 0.75 3.93 -11.29
C VAL A 80 -0.38 4.93 -11.10
N ALA A 81 -0.83 5.53 -12.18
CA ALA A 81 -1.98 6.43 -12.15
C ALA A 81 -3.23 5.66 -11.71
N PHE A 82 -4.15 6.33 -11.02
CA PHE A 82 -5.34 5.67 -10.47
C PHE A 82 -6.16 4.93 -11.54
N ASP A 83 -6.27 5.49 -12.74
CA ASP A 83 -7.04 4.89 -13.83
C ASP A 83 -6.32 3.76 -14.56
N GLN A 84 -5.07 3.50 -14.20
CA GLN A 84 -4.25 2.43 -14.80
C GLN A 84 -4.04 1.25 -13.87
N VAL A 85 -4.39 1.36 -12.59
CA VAL A 85 -4.17 0.30 -11.61
C VAL A 85 -4.94 -0.97 -12.01
N GLU A 86 -6.19 -0.84 -12.43
CA GLU A 86 -7.02 -1.98 -12.81
C GLU A 86 -6.49 -2.75 -14.02
N ASN A 87 -5.63 -2.13 -14.83
CA ASN A 87 -5.02 -2.77 -16.00
C ASN A 87 -3.83 -3.66 -15.63
N LYS A 88 -3.37 -3.60 -14.38
CA LYS A 88 -2.31 -4.47 -13.89
C LYS A 88 -2.89 -5.81 -13.46
N ASN A 89 -2.06 -6.84 -13.48
CA ASN A 89 -2.43 -8.15 -12.92
C ASN A 89 -2.37 -8.06 -11.40
N LEU A 90 -3.47 -7.65 -10.78
CA LEU A 90 -3.51 -7.39 -9.34
C LEU A 90 -3.62 -8.68 -8.54
N HIS A 91 -2.99 -8.69 -7.35
CA HIS A 91 -3.21 -9.74 -6.37
C HIS A 91 -4.73 -9.82 -6.08
N PRO A 92 -5.33 -11.02 -6.00
CA PRO A 92 -6.79 -11.15 -5.84
C PRO A 92 -7.39 -10.35 -4.70
N SER A 93 -6.74 -10.31 -3.54
CA SER A 93 -7.23 -9.54 -2.39
C SER A 93 -7.25 -8.05 -2.69
N PHE A 94 -6.21 -7.55 -3.35
CA PHE A 94 -6.13 -6.14 -3.71
C PHE A 94 -7.13 -5.81 -4.83
N ALA A 95 -7.31 -6.70 -5.79
CA ALA A 95 -8.30 -6.52 -6.85
C ALA A 95 -9.71 -6.37 -6.29
N ASN A 96 -10.05 -7.13 -5.25
CA ASN A 96 -11.36 -7.02 -4.59
C ASN A 96 -11.55 -5.70 -3.86
N THR A 97 -10.48 -5.16 -3.28
CA THR A 97 -10.53 -3.92 -2.50
C THR A 97 -10.45 -2.67 -3.38
N TRP A 98 -9.80 -2.77 -4.52
CA TRP A 98 -9.46 -1.60 -5.33
C TRP A 98 -10.65 -0.72 -5.74
N PRO A 99 -11.80 -1.24 -6.18
CA PRO A 99 -12.92 -0.36 -6.57
C PRO A 99 -13.38 0.56 -5.45
N GLU A 100 -13.50 0.04 -4.23
CA GLU A 100 -13.91 0.84 -3.06
C GLU A 100 -12.81 1.82 -2.64
N LEU A 101 -11.56 1.37 -2.65
CA LEU A 101 -10.42 2.22 -2.33
C LEU A 101 -10.29 3.36 -3.34
N LEU A 102 -10.49 3.08 -4.62
CA LEU A 102 -10.45 4.09 -5.67
C LEU A 102 -11.52 5.17 -5.46
N THR A 103 -12.74 4.76 -5.09
CA THR A 103 -13.82 5.69 -4.76
C THR A 103 -13.40 6.61 -3.62
N LYS A 104 -12.79 6.05 -2.58
CA LYS A 104 -12.29 6.82 -1.45
C LYS A 104 -11.21 7.82 -1.87
N LEU A 105 -10.25 7.37 -2.68
CA LEU A 105 -9.16 8.23 -3.17
C LEU A 105 -9.68 9.41 -4.00
N LYS A 106 -10.68 9.16 -4.83
CA LYS A 106 -11.28 10.22 -5.66
C LYS A 106 -12.09 11.23 -4.85
N SER A 107 -12.51 10.90 -3.65
CA SER A 107 -13.29 11.79 -2.78
C SER A 107 -12.41 12.71 -1.93
N LEU A 108 -11.12 12.51 -1.93
CA LEU A 108 -10.18 13.31 -1.12
C LEU A 108 -9.81 14.63 -1.79
#